data_4f854cff074c9cbc326c216da72da3ab
#
_entry.id   4f854cff074c9cbc326c216da72da3ab
#
_cell.length_a   1.000
_cell.length_b   1.000
_cell.length_c   1.000
_cell.angle_alpha   90.00
_cell.angle_beta   90.00
_cell.angle_gamma   90.00
#
_symmetry.space_group_name_H-M   'P 1'
#
loop_
_entity.id
_entity.type
_entity.pdbx_description
1 polymer ?
#
loop_
_entity_poly.entity_id
_entity_poly.type
_entity_poly.pdbx_seq_one_letter_code
_entity_poly.pdbx_strand_id
1 'polypeptide(L)'
;MFLLAGNAPTCYNSTKGDETMPLILKTERLYLRNLCPADAQTMFAYRNDPRCYKFQRWKDTSMEAIRAFIADFQGDTFLSRKPEQHYAICTHDDQIVGDMAYFYTEKDNCITLGITVYPQFQRKGYAFEMLSAVIAAARERHPQTELVALIDKENEPSLSLFEKLGFYRECYAESVGSYVMVRK
;
A
#
# COMPACT_ATOMS: atom_id res chain seq x y z
N MET A 1 14.43 -30.84 17.11
CA MET A 1 14.70 -29.55 17.75
C MET A 1 13.74 -28.56 17.11
N PHE A 2 12.68 -28.22 17.81
CA PHE A 2 11.51 -27.50 17.31
C PHE A 2 11.85 -26.02 17.13
N LEU A 3 11.67 -25.49 15.90
CA LEU A 3 11.67 -24.07 15.61
C LEU A 3 10.32 -23.50 16.03
N LEU A 4 10.35 -22.62 17.02
CA LEU A 4 9.22 -21.84 17.49
C LEU A 4 8.76 -20.90 16.35
N ALA A 5 7.53 -21.13 15.87
CA ALA A 5 6.79 -20.13 15.13
C ALA A 5 6.51 -18.95 16.08
N GLY A 6 7.28 -17.87 15.93
CA GLY A 6 7.03 -16.64 16.65
C GLY A 6 5.69 -16.08 16.20
N ASN A 7 4.75 -15.94 17.12
CA ASN A 7 3.51 -15.21 16.91
C ASN A 7 3.85 -13.79 16.47
N ALA A 8 3.43 -13.40 15.26
CA ALA A 8 3.47 -12.02 14.84
C ALA A 8 2.62 -11.20 15.84
N PRO A 9 3.09 -10.01 16.27
CA PRO A 9 2.31 -9.17 17.16
C PRO A 9 1.04 -8.74 16.43
N THR A 10 -0.10 -9.24 16.86
CA THR A 10 -1.40 -8.85 16.35
C THR A 10 -1.75 -7.46 16.88
N CYS A 11 -2.09 -6.54 15.99
CA CYS A 11 -2.72 -5.26 16.37
C CYS A 11 -4.13 -5.47 16.94
N TYR A 12 -4.58 -6.71 16.97
CA TYR A 12 -5.84 -7.16 17.50
C TYR A 12 -5.65 -7.65 18.94
N ASN A 13 -5.64 -6.73 19.91
CA ASN A 13 -5.67 -7.10 21.33
C ASN A 13 -7.11 -7.21 21.81
N SER A 14 -7.60 -8.45 21.92
CA SER A 14 -8.92 -8.79 22.47
C SER A 14 -9.00 -8.73 24.03
N THR A 15 -8.23 -7.85 24.67
CA THR A 15 -8.31 -7.66 26.13
C THR A 15 -8.19 -6.20 26.50
N LYS A 16 -9.30 -5.55 26.51
CA LYS A 16 -9.80 -4.35 27.20
C LYS A 16 -10.47 -3.37 26.21
N GLY A 17 -11.83 -3.39 26.21
CA GLY A 17 -12.66 -2.27 25.74
C GLY A 17 -12.51 -1.94 24.26
N ASP A 18 -13.19 -2.65 23.43
CA ASP A 18 -13.92 -2.27 22.19
C ASP A 18 -13.44 -1.05 21.37
N GLU A 19 -12.15 -0.95 21.09
CA GLU A 19 -11.62 -0.16 19.98
C GLU A 19 -10.98 -1.10 18.96
N THR A 20 -11.83 -1.84 18.22
CA THR A 20 -11.42 -2.50 16.98
C THR A 20 -10.98 -1.42 16.02
N MET A 21 -9.72 -1.48 15.55
CA MET A 21 -9.28 -0.57 14.47
C MET A 21 -10.25 -0.67 13.32
N PRO A 22 -10.79 0.45 12.81
CA PRO A 22 -11.81 0.42 11.78
C PRO A 22 -11.23 -0.26 10.53
N LEU A 23 -11.95 -1.27 10.08
CA LEU A 23 -11.70 -1.97 8.84
C LEU A 23 -12.06 -1.00 7.69
N ILE A 24 -11.05 -0.57 6.92
CA ILE A 24 -11.22 0.45 5.88
C ILE A 24 -11.82 -0.15 4.61
N LEU A 25 -11.29 -1.29 4.17
CA LEU A 25 -11.72 -2.00 2.97
C LEU A 25 -11.47 -3.49 3.15
N LYS A 26 -12.42 -4.34 2.71
CA LYS A 26 -12.30 -5.78 2.79
C LYS A 26 -12.46 -6.41 1.42
N THR A 27 -11.64 -7.44 1.14
CA THR A 27 -11.70 -8.26 -0.07
C THR A 27 -11.90 -9.74 0.32
N GLU A 28 -11.81 -10.63 -0.63
CA GLU A 28 -11.95 -12.08 -0.38
C GLU A 28 -10.88 -12.63 0.58
N ARG A 29 -9.62 -12.20 0.43
CA ARG A 29 -8.47 -12.73 1.19
C ARG A 29 -7.78 -11.69 2.05
N LEU A 30 -8.06 -10.40 1.82
CA LEU A 30 -7.33 -9.29 2.41
C LEU A 30 -8.27 -8.26 3.04
N TYR A 31 -7.69 -7.43 3.87
CA TYR A 31 -8.29 -6.17 4.29
C TYR A 31 -7.26 -5.05 4.40
N LEU A 32 -7.75 -3.82 4.33
CA LEU A 32 -6.99 -2.59 4.49
C LEU A 32 -7.29 -2.00 5.87
N ARG A 33 -6.27 -1.60 6.60
CA ARG A 33 -6.36 -0.89 7.87
C ARG A 33 -5.31 0.20 7.98
N ASN A 34 -5.47 1.06 8.96
CA ASN A 34 -4.40 1.98 9.32
C ASN A 34 -3.14 1.22 9.74
N LEU A 35 -1.99 1.85 9.54
CA LEU A 35 -0.73 1.38 10.10
C LEU A 35 -0.79 1.46 11.62
N CYS A 36 -0.12 0.55 12.31
CA CYS A 36 0.00 0.57 13.76
C CYS A 36 1.44 0.31 14.23
N PRO A 37 1.82 0.66 15.46
CA PRO A 37 3.18 0.49 15.95
C PRO A 37 3.71 -0.95 15.86
N ALA A 38 2.84 -1.96 15.93
CA ALA A 38 3.23 -3.37 15.80
C ALA A 38 3.71 -3.73 14.38
N ASP A 39 3.34 -2.94 13.36
CA ASP A 39 3.77 -3.15 11.98
C ASP A 39 5.24 -2.82 11.74
N ALA A 40 5.85 -2.03 12.64
CA ALA A 40 7.19 -1.46 12.44
C ALA A 40 8.25 -2.52 12.13
N GLN A 41 8.23 -3.65 12.82
CA GLN A 41 9.22 -4.70 12.61
C GLN A 41 9.09 -5.36 11.23
N THR A 42 7.86 -5.62 10.80
CA THR A 42 7.59 -6.21 9.48
C THR A 42 7.89 -5.21 8.37
N MET A 43 7.51 -3.93 8.56
CA MET A 43 7.85 -2.87 7.60
C MET A 43 9.35 -2.68 7.46
N PHE A 44 10.09 -2.69 8.58
CA PHE A 44 11.55 -2.64 8.55
C PHE A 44 12.14 -3.79 7.73
N ALA A 45 11.63 -5.02 7.92
CA ALA A 45 12.12 -6.19 7.20
C ALA A 45 11.95 -6.06 5.68
N TYR A 46 10.74 -5.71 5.18
CA TYR A 46 10.54 -5.63 3.73
C TYR A 46 11.05 -4.34 3.10
N ARG A 47 11.07 -3.21 3.81
CA ARG A 47 11.63 -1.97 3.28
C ARG A 47 13.15 -2.03 3.13
N ASN A 48 13.83 -2.90 3.87
CA ASN A 48 15.27 -3.17 3.73
C ASN A 48 15.58 -4.41 2.88
N ASP A 49 14.57 -5.09 2.33
CA ASP A 49 14.79 -6.20 1.40
C ASP A 49 15.08 -5.65 0.00
N PRO A 50 16.23 -6.02 -0.62
CA PRO A 50 16.60 -5.55 -1.96
C PRO A 50 15.54 -5.79 -3.03
N ARG A 51 14.73 -6.85 -2.89
CA ARG A 51 13.64 -7.17 -3.80
C ARG A 51 12.47 -6.21 -3.71
N CYS A 52 12.33 -5.49 -2.58
CA CYS A 52 11.34 -4.46 -2.38
C CYS A 52 11.85 -3.08 -2.75
N TYR A 53 13.01 -2.69 -2.22
CA TYR A 53 13.41 -1.29 -2.33
C TYR A 53 13.93 -0.88 -3.72
N LYS A 54 14.31 -1.83 -4.58
CA LYS A 54 14.91 -1.54 -5.91
C LYS A 54 14.15 -0.46 -6.69
N PHE A 55 12.81 -0.44 -6.62
CA PHE A 55 11.95 0.47 -7.36
C PHE A 55 11.22 1.46 -6.45
N GLN A 56 11.57 1.50 -5.16
CA GLN A 56 10.95 2.40 -4.20
C GLN A 56 11.81 3.66 -4.01
N ARG A 57 11.17 4.73 -3.55
CA ARG A 57 11.82 6.03 -3.35
C ARG A 57 11.99 6.38 -1.87
N TRP A 58 12.04 5.38 -1.01
CA TRP A 58 12.26 5.58 0.41
C TRP A 58 13.65 6.15 0.65
N LYS A 59 13.73 7.25 1.43
CA LYS A 59 14.99 7.93 1.73
C LYS A 59 15.69 7.33 2.95
N ASP A 60 14.90 7.01 3.97
CA ASP A 60 15.38 6.44 5.22
C ASP A 60 14.50 5.26 5.60
N THR A 61 15.11 4.11 5.78
CA THR A 61 14.46 2.84 6.16
C THR A 61 14.94 2.35 7.51
N SER A 62 15.52 3.23 8.34
CA SER A 62 15.85 2.93 9.72
C SER A 62 14.60 2.60 10.54
N MET A 63 14.75 1.86 11.62
CA MET A 63 13.63 1.54 12.51
C MET A 63 13.00 2.81 13.09
N GLU A 64 13.81 3.83 13.38
CA GLU A 64 13.34 5.11 13.89
C GLU A 64 12.47 5.83 12.86
N ALA A 65 12.94 5.94 11.62
CA ALA A 65 12.18 6.55 10.52
C ALA A 65 10.86 5.80 10.25
N ILE A 66 10.85 4.48 10.32
CA ILE A 66 9.64 3.68 10.13
C ILE A 66 8.63 3.90 11.26
N ARG A 67 9.08 4.01 12.52
CA ARG A 67 8.19 4.32 13.65
C ARG A 67 7.59 5.72 13.53
N ALA A 68 8.38 6.72 13.17
CA ALA A 68 7.91 8.07 12.89
C ALA A 68 6.88 8.07 11.75
N PHE A 69 7.19 7.41 10.63
CA PHE A 69 6.29 7.25 9.51
C PHE A 69 4.94 6.63 9.92
N ILE A 70 4.95 5.56 10.70
CA ILE A 70 3.71 4.94 11.18
C ILE A 70 2.91 5.92 12.06
N ALA A 71 3.56 6.71 12.90
CA ALA A 71 2.90 7.68 13.75
C ALA A 71 2.24 8.82 12.97
N ASP A 72 2.81 9.22 11.82
CA ASP A 72 2.31 10.30 10.97
C ASP A 72 1.03 9.90 10.19
N PHE A 73 0.85 8.60 9.91
CA PHE A 73 -0.27 8.09 9.10
C PHE A 73 -1.31 7.32 9.93
N GLN A 74 -1.76 7.93 11.00
CA GLN A 74 -2.84 7.42 11.87
C GLN A 74 -4.17 8.11 11.53
N GLY A 75 -5.26 7.36 11.65
CA GLY A 75 -6.61 7.88 11.49
C GLY A 75 -7.30 7.51 10.17
N ASP A 76 -8.64 7.45 10.21
CA ASP A 76 -9.46 7.10 9.05
C ASP A 76 -9.61 8.29 8.11
N THR A 77 -8.83 8.28 7.05
CA THR A 77 -8.85 9.28 6.01
C THR A 77 -8.87 8.66 4.61
N PHE A 78 -9.25 7.39 4.52
CA PHE A 78 -9.27 6.64 3.27
C PHE A 78 -10.09 7.35 2.19
N LEU A 79 -9.45 7.55 1.04
CA LEU A 79 -9.99 8.31 -0.09
C LEU A 79 -10.46 9.74 0.27
N SER A 80 -9.94 10.33 1.36
CA SER A 80 -10.06 11.76 1.59
C SER A 80 -9.18 12.55 0.62
N ARG A 81 -9.37 13.87 0.56
CA ARG A 81 -8.50 14.76 -0.22
C ARG A 81 -7.22 15.18 0.50
N LYS A 82 -6.75 14.39 1.47
CA LYS A 82 -5.45 14.61 2.09
C LYS A 82 -4.33 14.30 1.09
N PRO A 83 -3.22 15.07 1.11
CA PRO A 83 -2.17 14.94 0.11
C PRO A 83 -1.53 13.56 0.06
N GLU A 84 -1.40 12.89 1.20
CA GLU A 84 -0.74 11.59 1.31
C GLU A 84 -1.38 10.73 2.39
N GLN A 85 -1.57 9.44 2.11
CA GLN A 85 -2.14 8.46 3.01
C GLN A 85 -1.48 7.10 2.82
N HIS A 86 -1.25 6.38 3.92
CA HIS A 86 -0.64 5.05 3.92
C HIS A 86 -1.43 4.06 4.76
N TYR A 87 -1.53 2.82 4.30
CA TYR A 87 -2.33 1.76 4.91
C TYR A 87 -1.60 0.43 4.89
N ALA A 88 -1.81 -0.38 5.92
CA ALA A 88 -1.39 -1.77 5.92
C ALA A 88 -2.37 -2.63 5.10
N ILE A 89 -1.83 -3.53 4.31
CA ILE A 89 -2.57 -4.61 3.65
C ILE A 89 -2.35 -5.87 4.48
N CYS A 90 -3.43 -6.45 4.98
CA CYS A 90 -3.38 -7.61 5.86
C CYS A 90 -4.23 -8.76 5.31
N THR A 91 -3.86 -9.99 5.65
CA THR A 91 -4.70 -11.18 5.52
C THR A 91 -5.76 -11.20 6.63
N HIS A 92 -6.78 -12.04 6.52
CA HIS A 92 -7.86 -12.10 7.53
C HIS A 92 -7.41 -12.62 8.91
N ASP A 93 -6.23 -13.20 9.02
CA ASP A 93 -5.56 -13.56 10.28
C ASP A 93 -4.57 -12.49 10.76
N ASP A 94 -4.76 -11.24 10.29
CA ASP A 94 -4.01 -10.03 10.66
C ASP A 94 -2.50 -10.06 10.33
N GLN A 95 -2.08 -10.94 9.41
CA GLN A 95 -0.71 -10.92 8.93
C GLN A 95 -0.54 -9.79 7.91
N ILE A 96 0.34 -8.82 8.18
CA ILE A 96 0.68 -7.78 7.21
C ILE A 96 1.45 -8.37 6.02
N VAL A 97 0.95 -8.15 4.82
CA VAL A 97 1.52 -8.64 3.56
C VAL A 97 2.15 -7.54 2.73
N GLY A 98 1.93 -6.30 3.10
CA GLY A 98 2.45 -5.13 2.42
C GLY A 98 1.81 -3.84 2.89
N ASP A 99 2.06 -2.78 2.17
CA ASP A 99 1.41 -1.48 2.37
C ASP A 99 0.99 -0.86 1.04
N MET A 100 0.00 0.01 1.10
CA MET A 100 -0.37 0.84 -0.03
C MET A 100 -0.41 2.30 0.38
N ALA A 101 -0.15 3.15 -0.60
CA ALA A 101 -0.26 4.59 -0.50
C ALA A 101 -1.21 5.14 -1.56
N TYR A 102 -1.86 6.24 -1.27
CA TYR A 102 -2.38 7.10 -2.29
C TYR A 102 -2.02 8.56 -2.01
N PHE A 103 -1.88 9.33 -3.10
CA PHE A 103 -1.55 10.74 -3.06
C PHE A 103 -2.61 11.49 -3.85
N TYR A 104 -3.34 12.41 -3.19
CA TYR A 104 -4.27 13.27 -3.88
C TYR A 104 -3.59 14.56 -4.31
N THR A 105 -3.66 14.88 -5.59
CA THR A 105 -3.16 16.13 -6.17
C THR A 105 -4.33 16.98 -6.63
N GLU A 106 -4.63 18.04 -5.87
CA GLU A 106 -5.79 18.90 -6.14
C GLU A 106 -5.70 19.62 -7.48
N LYS A 107 -4.50 20.14 -7.81
CA LYS A 107 -4.26 20.88 -9.07
C LYS A 107 -4.63 20.06 -10.31
N ASP A 108 -4.32 18.78 -10.29
CA ASP A 108 -4.52 17.88 -11.44
C ASP A 108 -5.76 17.01 -11.28
N ASN A 109 -6.47 17.15 -10.14
CA ASN A 109 -7.61 16.31 -9.75
C ASN A 109 -7.32 14.82 -9.96
N CYS A 110 -6.20 14.34 -9.47
CA CYS A 110 -5.79 12.95 -9.63
C CYS A 110 -5.43 12.27 -8.30
N ILE A 111 -5.59 10.96 -8.27
CA ILE A 111 -5.13 10.09 -7.19
C ILE A 111 -4.01 9.21 -7.73
N THR A 112 -2.79 9.39 -7.21
CA THR A 112 -1.67 8.49 -7.50
C THR A 112 -1.68 7.32 -6.54
N LEU A 113 -1.69 6.11 -7.08
CA LEU A 113 -1.69 4.86 -6.31
C LEU A 113 -0.30 4.24 -6.26
N GLY A 114 0.13 3.81 -5.08
CA GLY A 114 1.34 3.03 -4.86
C GLY A 114 1.05 1.79 -4.02
N ILE A 115 1.74 0.69 -4.28
CA ILE A 115 1.61 -0.55 -3.53
C ILE A 115 2.96 -1.23 -3.38
N THR A 116 3.22 -1.77 -2.20
CA THR A 116 4.36 -2.64 -1.92
C THR A 116 3.85 -3.95 -1.34
N VAL A 117 4.24 -5.07 -1.91
CA VAL A 117 3.96 -6.40 -1.36
C VAL A 117 5.27 -7.03 -0.89
N TYR A 118 5.28 -7.48 0.37
CA TYR A 118 6.43 -8.11 0.97
C TYR A 118 6.85 -9.37 0.17
N PRO A 119 8.14 -9.62 -0.09
CA PRO A 119 8.60 -10.61 -1.08
C PRO A 119 8.02 -12.00 -0.93
N GLN A 120 7.83 -12.48 0.30
CA GLN A 120 7.26 -13.81 0.57
C GLN A 120 5.77 -13.92 0.20
N PHE A 121 5.09 -12.79 -0.02
CA PHE A 121 3.67 -12.71 -0.40
C PHE A 121 3.48 -12.29 -1.85
N GLN A 122 4.55 -12.00 -2.58
CA GLN A 122 4.47 -11.68 -4.01
C GLN A 122 3.98 -12.88 -4.84
N ARG A 123 3.49 -12.62 -6.05
CA ARG A 123 3.00 -13.63 -7.02
C ARG A 123 1.78 -14.44 -6.57
N LYS A 124 1.11 -14.02 -5.48
CA LYS A 124 -0.13 -14.64 -4.96
C LYS A 124 -1.41 -13.89 -5.40
N GLY A 125 -1.27 -12.84 -6.23
CA GLY A 125 -2.40 -12.03 -6.69
C GLY A 125 -2.86 -10.94 -5.72
N TYR A 126 -2.24 -10.80 -4.55
CA TYR A 126 -2.66 -9.86 -3.50
C TYR A 126 -2.67 -8.40 -3.95
N ALA A 127 -1.64 -7.96 -4.70
CA ALA A 127 -1.62 -6.60 -5.24
C ALA A 127 -2.78 -6.33 -6.20
N PHE A 128 -3.09 -7.27 -7.09
CA PHE A 128 -4.21 -7.14 -8.02
C PHE A 128 -5.55 -7.07 -7.28
N GLU A 129 -5.76 -7.96 -6.31
CA GLU A 129 -6.99 -8.02 -5.51
C GLU A 129 -7.22 -6.71 -4.75
N MET A 130 -6.22 -6.24 -4.01
CA MET A 130 -6.35 -5.03 -3.21
C MET A 130 -6.52 -3.78 -4.09
N LEU A 131 -5.69 -3.60 -5.12
CA LEU A 131 -5.83 -2.47 -6.02
C LEU A 131 -7.17 -2.46 -6.77
N SER A 132 -7.70 -3.62 -7.17
CA SER A 132 -9.03 -3.70 -7.79
C SER A 132 -10.11 -3.14 -6.88
N ALA A 133 -10.10 -3.51 -5.60
CA ALA A 133 -11.07 -3.02 -4.63
C ALA A 133 -10.89 -1.51 -4.34
N VAL A 134 -9.64 -1.04 -4.21
CA VAL A 134 -9.36 0.38 -4.01
C VAL A 134 -9.78 1.22 -5.21
N ILE A 135 -9.52 0.76 -6.43
CA ILE A 135 -9.94 1.42 -7.66
C ILE A 135 -11.47 1.52 -7.74
N ALA A 136 -12.18 0.44 -7.39
CA ALA A 136 -13.64 0.45 -7.35
C ALA A 136 -14.18 1.48 -6.34
N ALA A 137 -13.64 1.49 -5.13
CA ALA A 137 -14.01 2.47 -4.09
C ALA A 137 -13.66 3.92 -4.49
N ALA A 138 -12.51 4.13 -5.16
CA ALA A 138 -12.11 5.43 -5.66
C ALA A 138 -13.06 5.93 -6.75
N ARG A 139 -13.49 5.07 -7.66
CA ARG A 139 -14.48 5.42 -8.69
C ARG A 139 -15.86 5.75 -8.13
N GLU A 140 -16.29 5.04 -7.11
CA GLU A 140 -17.54 5.31 -6.43
C GLU A 140 -17.51 6.68 -5.72
N ARG A 141 -16.43 6.96 -4.97
CA ARG A 141 -16.32 8.19 -4.17
C ARG A 141 -15.90 9.41 -4.98
N HIS A 142 -15.08 9.21 -6.01
CA HIS A 142 -14.46 10.26 -6.83
C HIS A 142 -14.57 9.95 -8.33
N PRO A 143 -15.77 9.89 -8.91
CA PRO A 143 -16.00 9.43 -10.29
C PRO A 143 -15.29 10.28 -11.36
N GLN A 144 -14.97 11.54 -11.04
CA GLN A 144 -14.33 12.50 -11.96
C GLN A 144 -12.81 12.63 -11.75
N THR A 145 -12.23 11.85 -10.82
CA THR A 145 -10.79 11.95 -10.50
C THR A 145 -10.01 10.91 -11.30
N GLU A 146 -8.94 11.32 -11.96
CA GLU A 146 -8.06 10.40 -12.65
C GLU A 146 -7.26 9.55 -11.66
N LEU A 147 -7.08 8.27 -11.98
CA LEU A 147 -6.19 7.40 -11.22
C LEU A 147 -4.86 7.28 -11.95
N VAL A 148 -3.78 7.51 -11.22
CA VAL A 148 -2.42 7.56 -11.75
C VAL A 148 -1.53 6.56 -11.01
N ALA A 149 -0.50 6.05 -11.68
CA ALA A 149 0.62 5.37 -11.04
C ALA A 149 1.92 5.78 -11.72
N LEU A 150 2.97 5.97 -10.92
CA LEU A 150 4.32 6.25 -11.41
C LEU A 150 5.15 4.98 -11.28
N ILE A 151 5.54 4.40 -12.40
CA ILE A 151 6.19 3.08 -12.42
C ILE A 151 7.52 3.18 -13.16
N ASP A 152 8.60 2.79 -12.49
CA ASP A 152 9.92 2.68 -13.09
C ASP A 152 9.86 1.80 -14.35
N LYS A 153 10.53 2.22 -15.42
CA LYS A 153 10.52 1.52 -16.72
C LYS A 153 11.03 0.08 -16.66
N GLU A 154 11.89 -0.24 -15.67
CA GLU A 154 12.42 -1.58 -15.46
C GLU A 154 11.53 -2.44 -14.55
N ASN A 155 10.48 -1.87 -13.95
CA ASN A 155 9.57 -2.59 -13.06
C ASN A 155 8.45 -3.29 -13.86
N GLU A 156 8.83 -4.23 -14.72
CA GLU A 156 7.90 -5.00 -15.56
C GLU A 156 6.76 -5.66 -14.76
N PRO A 157 6.97 -6.21 -13.54
CA PRO A 157 5.86 -6.76 -12.75
C PRO A 157 4.80 -5.73 -12.41
N SER A 158 5.19 -4.50 -12.04
CA SER A 158 4.24 -3.42 -11.75
C SER A 158 3.58 -2.88 -13.02
N LEU A 159 4.32 -2.71 -14.11
CA LEU A 159 3.75 -2.31 -15.41
C LEU A 159 2.64 -3.28 -15.83
N SER A 160 2.94 -4.58 -15.85
CA SER A 160 1.96 -5.62 -16.19
C SER A 160 0.76 -5.65 -15.23
N LEU A 161 0.97 -5.39 -13.94
CA LEU A 161 -0.09 -5.33 -12.94
C LEU A 161 -1.06 -4.18 -13.24
N PHE A 162 -0.54 -2.97 -13.46
CA PHE A 162 -1.37 -1.80 -13.70
C PHE A 162 -2.03 -1.85 -15.08
N GLU A 163 -1.39 -2.42 -16.11
CA GLU A 163 -2.03 -2.68 -17.41
C GLU A 163 -3.23 -3.63 -17.26
N LYS A 164 -3.10 -4.71 -16.49
CA LYS A 164 -4.22 -5.63 -16.18
C LYS A 164 -5.35 -4.95 -15.40
N LEU A 165 -5.04 -3.93 -14.61
CA LEU A 165 -6.01 -3.10 -13.90
C LEU A 165 -6.63 -2.02 -14.78
N GLY A 166 -6.32 -1.99 -16.07
CA GLY A 166 -6.89 -1.06 -17.05
C GLY A 166 -6.22 0.30 -17.11
N PHE A 167 -5.01 0.42 -16.59
CA PHE A 167 -4.18 1.60 -16.82
C PHE A 167 -3.47 1.50 -18.18
N TYR A 168 -3.24 2.63 -18.82
CA TYR A 168 -2.41 2.74 -20.02
C TYR A 168 -1.22 3.66 -19.78
N ARG A 169 -0.13 3.47 -20.52
CA ARG A 169 1.05 4.32 -20.48
C ARG A 169 0.73 5.62 -21.21
N GLU A 170 0.64 6.73 -20.49
CA GLU A 170 0.37 8.04 -21.07
C GLU A 170 1.65 8.70 -21.57
N CYS A 171 2.68 8.78 -20.74
CA CYS A 171 3.98 9.33 -21.10
C CYS A 171 5.10 8.76 -20.21
N TYR A 172 6.33 9.09 -20.59
CA TYR A 172 7.51 8.87 -19.73
C TYR A 172 7.96 10.19 -19.12
N ALA A 173 7.98 10.27 -17.80
CA ALA A 173 8.40 11.44 -17.05
C ALA A 173 9.90 11.34 -16.71
N GLU A 174 10.75 11.96 -17.49
CA GLU A 174 12.22 11.96 -17.33
C GLU A 174 12.66 12.43 -15.94
N SER A 175 12.01 13.47 -15.41
CA SER A 175 12.32 14.05 -14.10
C SER A 175 12.21 13.07 -12.94
N VAL A 176 11.42 12.03 -13.11
CA VAL A 176 11.18 10.99 -12.10
C VAL A 176 11.56 9.59 -12.58
N GLY A 177 12.04 9.43 -13.81
CA GLY A 177 12.50 8.16 -14.37
C GLY A 177 11.40 7.10 -14.45
N SER A 178 10.14 7.50 -14.67
CA SER A 178 9.00 6.57 -14.60
C SER A 178 8.00 6.79 -15.73
N TYR A 179 7.31 5.74 -16.13
CA TYR A 179 6.07 5.88 -16.89
C TYR A 179 4.97 6.46 -15.99
N VAL A 180 4.22 7.39 -16.55
CA VAL A 180 2.94 7.85 -16.00
C VAL A 180 1.88 6.91 -16.56
N MET A 181 1.32 6.09 -15.69
CA MET A 181 0.23 5.17 -16.01
C MET A 181 -1.07 5.83 -15.58
N VAL A 182 -2.05 5.89 -16.48
CA VAL A 182 -3.34 6.58 -16.22
C VAL A 182 -4.51 5.65 -16.45
N ARG A 183 -5.53 5.79 -15.61
CA ARG A 183 -6.84 5.16 -15.78
C ARG A 183 -7.92 6.21 -15.61
N LYS A 184 -8.65 6.48 -16.68
CA LYS A 184 -9.84 7.38 -16.73
C LYS A 184 -11.08 6.67 -16.22
#